data_6171d9098b35d009f0861017ecc88cb3
#
_entry.id   6171d9098b35d009f0861017ecc88cb3
#
_cell.length_a   1.000
_cell.length_b   1.000
_cell.length_c   1.000
_cell.angle_alpha   90.00
_cell.angle_beta   90.00
_cell.angle_gamma   90.00
#
_symmetry.space_group_name_H-M   'P 1'
#
loop_
_entity.id
_entity.type
_entity.pdbx_description
1 polymer ?
#
loop_
_entity_poly.entity_id
_entity_poly.type
_entity_poly.pdbx_seq_one_letter_code
_entity_poly.pdbx_strand_id
1 'polypeptide(L)'
;MKHILSDWQHRLAKSLTLRWRLTLWMAGLLLALGLGLVLFINSMTATQIPQVLRVDLQPTQQPFSNLSTVVPTPSLETSPLSIEIPESQTTGVQEIVIRQVRLISLIGIGLFALAGAVGAYWIAKQSLRPVRHLSRLAQKIQAQTLDQRLPTEGPPDEVKELADAFNEMLARLERAFEQQNRFVADAAHELRTPLATLRTNLEVIQRDPDATLSDYKEVSGVLERALTRLEKLVEGLLLLAKGEREIQTEPVEMGVLLSEIVQEAKILAQAYQVEISLDISESATVLADAPLLARAISNLLENGIRYNRPGGFVNVTVQRALNGVEIHVQDTGIGIPLDAQPHIFERFYRVDRSRTREQGGYGLGLSIAAHIVHLHGGHIQLKSTPGAGSIFTICLPTAENQASEEPQT
;
A
#
# COMPACT_ATOMS: atom_id res chain seq x y z
N MET A 1 10.61 -41.14 -18.85
CA MET A 1 9.28 -40.58 -19.15
C MET A 1 8.68 -39.82 -17.96
N LYS A 2 8.79 -40.27 -16.70
CA LYS A 2 8.29 -39.54 -15.50
C LYS A 2 8.96 -38.16 -15.27
N HIS A 3 10.25 -38.01 -15.55
CA HIS A 3 10.98 -36.73 -15.36
C HIS A 3 10.61 -35.65 -16.39
N ILE A 4 10.24 -36.03 -17.62
CA ILE A 4 9.85 -35.06 -18.66
C ILE A 4 8.44 -34.51 -18.39
N LEU A 5 7.54 -35.35 -17.87
CA LEU A 5 6.20 -34.92 -17.48
C LEU A 5 6.18 -33.97 -16.26
N SER A 6 7.10 -34.17 -15.29
CA SER A 6 7.20 -33.25 -14.13
C SER A 6 7.75 -31.89 -14.51
N ASP A 7 8.68 -31.82 -15.43
CA ASP A 7 9.27 -30.56 -15.91
C ASP A 7 8.30 -29.73 -16.78
N TRP A 8 7.47 -30.43 -17.58
CA TRP A 8 6.39 -29.80 -18.34
C TRP A 8 5.27 -29.25 -17.45
N GLN A 9 4.89 -29.99 -16.41
CA GLN A 9 3.92 -29.53 -15.41
C GLN A 9 4.43 -28.31 -14.65
N HIS A 10 5.70 -28.23 -14.30
CA HIS A 10 6.31 -27.08 -13.62
C HIS A 10 6.39 -25.84 -14.54
N ARG A 11 6.66 -26.01 -15.83
CA ARG A 11 6.73 -24.89 -16.80
C ARG A 11 5.34 -24.33 -17.15
N LEU A 12 4.35 -25.16 -17.37
CA LEU A 12 2.96 -24.75 -17.62
C LEU A 12 2.31 -24.13 -16.38
N ALA A 13 2.68 -24.60 -15.17
CA ALA A 13 2.19 -24.02 -13.92
C ALA A 13 2.72 -22.61 -13.67
N LYS A 14 3.88 -22.24 -14.22
CA LYS A 14 4.48 -20.90 -14.04
C LYS A 14 3.92 -19.83 -15.00
N SER A 15 3.28 -20.23 -16.11
CA SER A 15 2.82 -19.30 -17.15
C SER A 15 1.32 -19.02 -17.15
N LEU A 16 0.52 -19.83 -16.45
CA LEU A 16 -0.93 -19.70 -16.43
C LEU A 16 -1.42 -18.94 -15.20
N THR A 17 -2.25 -17.92 -15.41
CA THR A 17 -2.91 -17.18 -14.33
C THR A 17 -3.76 -18.11 -13.46
N LEU A 18 -4.03 -17.68 -12.21
CA LEU A 18 -4.85 -18.45 -11.26
C LEU A 18 -6.21 -18.83 -11.86
N ARG A 19 -6.84 -17.92 -12.62
CA ARG A 19 -8.13 -18.16 -13.32
C ARG A 19 -8.03 -19.30 -14.30
N TRP A 20 -7.01 -19.29 -15.19
CA TRP A 20 -6.82 -20.35 -16.18
C TRP A 20 -6.48 -21.70 -15.54
N ARG A 21 -5.69 -21.70 -14.49
CA ARG A 21 -5.37 -22.93 -13.73
C ARG A 21 -6.63 -23.52 -13.09
N LEU A 22 -7.45 -22.71 -12.43
CA LEU A 22 -8.74 -23.12 -11.85
C LEU A 22 -9.69 -23.66 -12.93
N THR A 23 -9.83 -22.93 -14.04
CA THR A 23 -10.72 -23.33 -15.15
C THR A 23 -10.28 -24.67 -15.75
N LEU A 24 -8.99 -24.85 -16.02
CA LEU A 24 -8.46 -26.11 -16.57
C LEU A 24 -8.61 -27.29 -15.60
N TRP A 25 -8.35 -27.08 -14.29
CA TRP A 25 -8.56 -28.14 -13.30
C TRP A 25 -10.03 -28.49 -13.13
N MET A 26 -10.93 -27.50 -13.12
CA MET A 26 -12.36 -27.75 -13.06
C MET A 26 -12.89 -28.43 -14.34
N ALA A 27 -12.45 -27.98 -15.51
CA ALA A 27 -12.80 -28.62 -16.78
C ALA A 27 -12.30 -30.08 -16.87
N GLY A 28 -11.03 -30.31 -16.44
CA GLY A 28 -10.46 -31.66 -16.35
C GLY A 28 -11.22 -32.57 -15.38
N LEU A 29 -11.61 -32.04 -14.22
CA LEU A 29 -12.41 -32.77 -13.24
C LEU A 29 -13.80 -33.13 -13.81
N LEU A 30 -14.48 -32.18 -14.45
CA LEU A 30 -15.80 -32.41 -15.08
C LEU A 30 -15.71 -33.42 -16.21
N LEU A 31 -14.69 -33.35 -17.07
CA LEU A 31 -14.42 -34.31 -18.12
C LEU A 31 -14.13 -35.70 -17.56
N ALA A 32 -13.30 -35.82 -16.56
CA ALA A 32 -12.98 -37.09 -15.91
C ALA A 32 -14.23 -37.73 -15.26
N LEU A 33 -15.04 -36.92 -14.57
CA LEU A 33 -16.29 -37.33 -13.96
C LEU A 33 -17.30 -37.74 -15.03
N GLY A 34 -17.48 -36.97 -16.13
CA GLY A 34 -18.37 -37.30 -17.24
C GLY A 34 -17.96 -38.58 -17.95
N LEU A 35 -16.67 -38.75 -18.25
CA LEU A 35 -16.14 -39.96 -18.86
C LEU A 35 -16.32 -41.17 -17.93
N GLY A 36 -16.04 -41.02 -16.64
CA GLY A 36 -16.26 -42.07 -15.65
C GLY A 36 -17.70 -42.50 -15.52
N LEU A 37 -18.65 -41.55 -15.57
CA LEU A 37 -20.09 -41.83 -15.56
C LEU A 37 -20.52 -42.59 -16.80
N VAL A 38 -20.06 -42.18 -18.01
CA VAL A 38 -20.35 -42.89 -19.26
C VAL A 38 -19.77 -44.29 -19.24
N LEU A 39 -18.53 -44.48 -18.82
CA LEU A 39 -17.90 -45.81 -18.72
C LEU A 39 -18.65 -46.72 -17.70
N PHE A 40 -19.06 -46.13 -16.57
CA PHE A 40 -19.83 -46.84 -15.54
C PHE A 40 -21.19 -47.32 -16.08
N ILE A 41 -21.93 -46.44 -16.74
CA ILE A 41 -23.23 -46.79 -17.38
C ILE A 41 -23.01 -47.84 -18.46
N ASN A 42 -22.01 -47.69 -19.33
CA ASN A 42 -21.74 -48.63 -20.42
C ASN A 42 -21.30 -50.01 -19.90
N SER A 43 -20.45 -50.06 -18.87
CA SER A 43 -20.04 -51.29 -18.22
C SER A 43 -21.20 -52.03 -17.57
N MET A 44 -22.11 -51.28 -16.92
CA MET A 44 -23.31 -51.83 -16.31
C MET A 44 -24.31 -52.38 -17.36
N THR A 45 -24.49 -51.65 -18.44
CA THR A 45 -25.36 -52.08 -19.55
C THR A 45 -24.79 -53.35 -20.22
N ALA A 46 -23.47 -53.41 -20.40
CA ALA A 46 -22.82 -54.59 -21.02
C ALA A 46 -22.87 -55.85 -20.13
N THR A 47 -22.85 -55.70 -18.80
CA THR A 47 -22.88 -56.85 -17.88
C THR A 47 -24.29 -57.35 -17.56
N GLN A 48 -25.31 -56.50 -17.59
CA GLN A 48 -26.66 -56.82 -17.16
C GLN A 48 -27.56 -57.30 -18.32
N ILE A 49 -27.43 -56.75 -19.54
CA ILE A 49 -28.25 -57.10 -20.69
C ILE A 49 -28.08 -58.56 -21.11
N PRO A 50 -26.86 -59.16 -21.16
CA PRO A 50 -26.70 -60.59 -21.52
C PRO A 50 -27.33 -61.55 -20.53
N GLN A 51 -27.51 -61.22 -19.27
CA GLN A 51 -28.15 -62.09 -18.26
C GLN A 51 -29.63 -62.07 -18.33
N VAL A 52 -30.24 -60.94 -18.73
CA VAL A 52 -31.71 -60.83 -18.89
C VAL A 52 -32.19 -61.46 -20.19
N LEU A 53 -31.36 -61.51 -21.24
CA LEU A 53 -31.67 -62.15 -22.52
C LEU A 53 -31.40 -63.66 -22.54
N ARG A 54 -30.81 -64.28 -21.58
CA ARG A 54 -30.79 -65.73 -21.34
C ARG A 54 -32.08 -66.15 -20.68
N VAL A 55 -33.22 -65.88 -21.32
CA VAL A 55 -34.41 -66.64 -21.09
C VAL A 55 -34.11 -68.07 -21.55
N ASP A 56 -34.06 -68.99 -20.60
CA ASP A 56 -33.83 -70.40 -20.79
C ASP A 56 -34.76 -70.95 -21.89
N LEU A 57 -34.23 -71.04 -23.11
CA LEU A 57 -34.80 -71.91 -24.12
C LEU A 57 -34.39 -73.34 -23.73
N GLN A 58 -34.86 -73.83 -22.60
CA GLN A 58 -34.86 -75.27 -22.37
C GLN A 58 -35.95 -75.88 -23.27
N PRO A 59 -35.59 -76.73 -24.24
CA PRO A 59 -36.57 -77.49 -24.98
C PRO A 59 -37.22 -78.44 -23.99
N THR A 60 -38.51 -78.22 -23.71
CA THR A 60 -39.30 -79.15 -22.93
C THR A 60 -39.40 -80.45 -23.75
N GLN A 61 -38.48 -81.37 -23.52
CA GLN A 61 -38.58 -82.76 -23.92
C GLN A 61 -39.64 -83.43 -23.06
N GLN A 62 -40.93 -83.34 -23.48
CA GLN A 62 -41.93 -84.29 -23.05
C GLN A 62 -41.78 -85.54 -23.91
N PRO A 63 -41.65 -86.75 -23.32
CA PRO A 63 -41.65 -88.01 -24.07
C PRO A 63 -43.03 -88.27 -24.60
N PHE A 64 -43.24 -88.12 -25.91
CA PHE A 64 -44.35 -88.66 -26.55
C PHE A 64 -44.22 -90.20 -26.60
N SER A 65 -44.73 -90.88 -25.59
CA SER A 65 -45.02 -92.29 -25.63
C SER A 65 -46.55 -92.43 -25.80
N ASN A 66 -46.93 -93.13 -26.88
CA ASN A 66 -48.27 -93.63 -27.21
C ASN A 66 -49.21 -92.64 -27.93
N LEU A 67 -49.21 -92.75 -29.23
CA LEU A 67 -50.49 -93.04 -29.94
C LEU A 67 -50.18 -93.47 -31.37
N SER A 68 -50.47 -94.76 -31.58
CA SER A 68 -50.54 -95.37 -32.88
C SER A 68 -51.81 -94.94 -33.61
N THR A 69 -51.69 -94.99 -34.93
CA THR A 69 -52.76 -95.09 -35.92
C THR A 69 -53.59 -93.83 -36.28
N VAL A 70 -53.52 -93.61 -37.53
CA VAL A 70 -54.44 -93.20 -38.55
C VAL A 70 -54.04 -91.99 -39.34
N VAL A 71 -53.61 -92.24 -40.60
CA VAL A 71 -53.51 -91.28 -41.69
C VAL A 71 -54.95 -90.95 -42.18
N PRO A 72 -55.27 -89.67 -42.56
CA PRO A 72 -55.06 -89.20 -43.93
C PRO A 72 -54.63 -87.74 -44.04
N THR A 73 -53.87 -87.49 -45.07
CA THR A 73 -53.55 -86.16 -45.68
C THR A 73 -54.83 -85.51 -46.26
N PRO A 74 -54.94 -84.26 -46.65
CA PRO A 74 -54.00 -83.13 -46.75
C PRO A 74 -54.65 -81.76 -46.37
N SER A 75 -53.88 -80.80 -46.23
CA SER A 75 -53.99 -79.48 -46.88
C SER A 75 -53.10 -78.47 -46.15
N LEU A 76 -52.22 -77.88 -46.93
CA LEU A 76 -51.39 -76.75 -46.56
C LEU A 76 -52.27 -75.53 -46.19
N GLU A 77 -52.32 -75.19 -44.94
CA GLU A 77 -52.57 -73.80 -44.51
C GLU A 77 -51.44 -73.38 -43.60
N THR A 78 -50.60 -72.56 -44.18
CA THR A 78 -49.55 -71.87 -43.45
C THR A 78 -50.18 -70.78 -42.60
N SER A 79 -50.56 -71.11 -41.40
CA SER A 79 -50.83 -70.06 -40.37
C SER A 79 -49.52 -69.66 -39.72
N PRO A 80 -49.23 -68.38 -39.66
CA PRO A 80 -48.04 -67.91 -38.91
C PRO A 80 -48.23 -68.25 -37.41
N LEU A 81 -47.31 -69.00 -36.86
CA LEU A 81 -47.21 -69.23 -35.41
C LEU A 81 -47.01 -67.85 -34.71
N SER A 82 -48.15 -67.30 -34.35
CA SER A 82 -48.16 -66.19 -33.41
C SER A 82 -47.80 -66.73 -32.03
N ILE A 83 -46.57 -66.61 -31.63
CA ILE A 83 -46.15 -66.86 -30.25
C ILE A 83 -46.72 -65.71 -29.43
N GLU A 84 -47.90 -65.87 -28.86
CA GLU A 84 -48.40 -64.98 -27.82
C GLU A 84 -47.59 -65.22 -26.55
N ILE A 85 -46.64 -64.35 -26.33
CA ILE A 85 -45.92 -64.26 -25.03
C ILE A 85 -46.94 -63.67 -24.04
N PRO A 86 -47.27 -64.35 -22.92
CA PRO A 86 -48.24 -63.82 -21.97
C PRO A 86 -47.74 -62.48 -21.42
N GLU A 87 -48.51 -61.45 -21.60
CA GLU A 87 -48.17 -60.05 -21.16
C GLU A 87 -47.82 -59.97 -19.66
N SER A 88 -48.30 -60.89 -18.85
CA SER A 88 -48.07 -60.95 -17.40
C SER A 88 -46.64 -61.33 -17.00
N GLN A 89 -45.83 -61.97 -17.85
CA GLN A 89 -44.43 -62.33 -17.55
C GLN A 89 -43.45 -61.25 -17.98
N THR A 90 -43.80 -60.43 -18.98
CA THR A 90 -42.96 -59.33 -19.46
C THR A 90 -42.99 -58.19 -18.53
N THR A 91 -44.08 -57.88 -17.84
CA THR A 91 -44.18 -56.76 -16.88
C THR A 91 -43.32 -56.95 -15.61
N GLY A 92 -43.25 -58.15 -15.06
CA GLY A 92 -42.45 -58.45 -13.86
C GLY A 92 -40.93 -58.33 -14.07
N VAL A 93 -40.44 -58.76 -15.24
CA VAL A 93 -39.01 -58.68 -15.58
C VAL A 93 -38.62 -57.22 -15.88
N GLN A 94 -39.49 -56.46 -16.55
CA GLN A 94 -39.27 -55.07 -16.81
C GLN A 94 -39.14 -54.21 -15.50
N GLU A 95 -40.04 -54.44 -14.54
CA GLU A 95 -39.96 -53.74 -13.24
C GLU A 95 -38.69 -54.03 -12.46
N ILE A 96 -38.21 -55.26 -12.43
CA ILE A 96 -36.97 -55.66 -11.75
C ILE A 96 -35.75 -54.98 -12.40
N VAL A 97 -35.67 -54.96 -13.73
CA VAL A 97 -34.59 -54.32 -14.49
C VAL A 97 -34.56 -52.81 -14.25
N ILE A 98 -35.70 -52.15 -14.34
CA ILE A 98 -35.82 -50.69 -14.09
C ILE A 98 -35.43 -50.38 -12.67
N ARG A 99 -35.82 -51.15 -11.68
CA ARG A 99 -35.45 -50.96 -10.27
C ARG A 99 -33.95 -51.11 -10.05
N GLN A 100 -33.29 -52.12 -10.62
CA GLN A 100 -31.85 -52.33 -10.52
C GLN A 100 -31.08 -51.20 -11.22
N VAL A 101 -31.47 -50.82 -12.45
CA VAL A 101 -30.82 -49.73 -13.17
C VAL A 101 -30.94 -48.40 -12.40
N ARG A 102 -32.11 -48.12 -11.81
CA ARG A 102 -32.32 -46.93 -10.98
C ARG A 102 -31.42 -46.92 -9.74
N LEU A 103 -31.30 -48.03 -9.02
CA LEU A 103 -30.50 -48.16 -7.81
C LEU A 103 -29.01 -48.00 -8.11
N ILE A 104 -28.53 -48.61 -9.18
CA ILE A 104 -27.13 -48.50 -9.63
C ILE A 104 -26.82 -47.10 -10.11
N SER A 105 -27.73 -46.47 -10.84
CA SER A 105 -27.58 -45.07 -11.27
C SER A 105 -27.50 -44.10 -10.09
N LEU A 106 -28.34 -44.31 -9.05
CA LEU A 106 -28.29 -43.49 -7.84
C LEU A 106 -26.97 -43.64 -7.09
N ILE A 107 -26.44 -44.86 -6.94
CA ILE A 107 -25.16 -45.14 -6.35
C ILE A 107 -24.03 -44.49 -7.17
N GLY A 108 -24.09 -44.63 -8.50
CA GLY A 108 -23.13 -44.01 -9.40
C GLY A 108 -23.09 -42.48 -9.28
N ILE A 109 -24.26 -41.86 -9.33
CA ILE A 109 -24.37 -40.38 -9.14
C ILE A 109 -23.81 -39.96 -7.76
N GLY A 110 -24.14 -40.71 -6.70
CA GLY A 110 -23.62 -40.43 -5.35
C GLY A 110 -22.10 -40.50 -5.27
N LEU A 111 -21.47 -41.52 -5.85
CA LEU A 111 -20.02 -41.69 -5.90
C LEU A 111 -19.35 -40.56 -6.71
N PHE A 112 -19.89 -40.19 -7.86
CA PHE A 112 -19.37 -39.10 -8.69
C PHE A 112 -19.54 -37.73 -8.01
N ALA A 113 -20.68 -37.50 -7.34
CA ALA A 113 -20.89 -36.27 -6.56
C ALA A 113 -19.89 -36.15 -5.41
N LEU A 114 -19.62 -37.25 -4.70
CA LEU A 114 -18.62 -37.28 -3.63
C LEU A 114 -17.20 -37.01 -4.17
N ALA A 115 -16.82 -37.71 -5.26
CA ALA A 115 -15.52 -37.49 -5.90
C ALA A 115 -15.36 -36.06 -6.40
N GLY A 116 -16.43 -35.50 -6.98
CA GLY A 116 -16.49 -34.09 -7.42
C GLY A 116 -16.30 -33.10 -6.24
N ALA A 117 -17.01 -33.34 -5.14
CA ALA A 117 -16.89 -32.50 -3.94
C ALA A 117 -15.47 -32.54 -3.33
N VAL A 118 -14.87 -33.74 -3.23
CA VAL A 118 -13.48 -33.88 -2.75
C VAL A 118 -12.50 -33.20 -3.68
N GLY A 119 -12.64 -33.36 -4.99
CA GLY A 119 -11.80 -32.67 -6.00
C GLY A 119 -11.92 -31.17 -5.93
N ALA A 120 -13.15 -30.64 -5.88
CA ALA A 120 -13.40 -29.21 -5.75
C ALA A 120 -12.82 -28.63 -4.45
N TYR A 121 -12.98 -29.33 -3.33
CA TYR A 121 -12.37 -28.95 -2.05
C TYR A 121 -10.83 -28.88 -2.15
N TRP A 122 -10.20 -29.86 -2.78
CA TRP A 122 -8.75 -29.91 -2.94
C TRP A 122 -8.23 -28.78 -3.83
N ILE A 123 -8.93 -28.51 -4.94
CA ILE A 123 -8.61 -27.38 -5.85
C ILE A 123 -8.75 -26.04 -5.12
N ALA A 124 -9.84 -25.82 -4.41
CA ALA A 124 -10.09 -24.61 -3.64
C ALA A 124 -9.00 -24.39 -2.57
N LYS A 125 -8.63 -25.46 -1.83
CA LYS A 125 -7.57 -25.43 -0.80
C LYS A 125 -6.22 -25.07 -1.41
N GLN A 126 -5.88 -25.62 -2.58
CA GLN A 126 -4.63 -25.35 -3.28
C GLN A 126 -4.57 -23.90 -3.80
N SER A 127 -5.66 -23.41 -4.38
CA SER A 127 -5.74 -22.06 -4.94
C SER A 127 -5.73 -20.95 -3.89
N LEU A 128 -6.23 -21.23 -2.68
CA LEU A 128 -6.22 -20.27 -1.58
C LEU A 128 -4.94 -20.31 -0.72
N ARG A 129 -4.00 -21.22 -0.99
CA ARG A 129 -2.72 -21.30 -0.27
C ARG A 129 -1.92 -19.99 -0.29
N PRO A 130 -1.72 -19.32 -1.45
CA PRO A 130 -0.97 -18.05 -1.51
C PRO A 130 -1.62 -16.97 -0.65
N VAL A 131 -2.94 -16.82 -0.74
CA VAL A 131 -3.68 -15.81 0.05
C VAL A 131 -3.55 -16.04 1.55
N ARG A 132 -3.61 -17.31 2.00
CA ARG A 132 -3.37 -17.66 3.41
C ARG A 132 -1.93 -17.38 3.84
N HIS A 133 -0.97 -17.54 2.95
CA HIS A 133 0.43 -17.21 3.22
C HIS A 133 0.61 -15.71 3.41
N LEU A 134 0.02 -14.91 2.50
CA LEU A 134 -0.02 -13.45 2.60
C LEU A 134 -0.64 -12.98 3.92
N SER A 135 -1.80 -13.53 4.28
CA SER A 135 -2.50 -13.20 5.54
C SER A 135 -1.64 -13.49 6.78
N ARG A 136 -0.93 -14.63 6.80
CA ARG A 136 -0.05 -14.98 7.93
C ARG A 136 1.18 -14.09 8.02
N LEU A 137 1.77 -13.71 6.89
CA LEU A 137 2.88 -12.76 6.86
C LEU A 137 2.42 -11.38 7.31
N ALA A 138 1.28 -10.91 6.82
CA ALA A 138 0.69 -9.63 7.25
C ALA A 138 0.47 -9.57 8.77
N GLN A 139 0.04 -10.67 9.39
CA GLN A 139 -0.13 -10.75 10.86
C GLN A 139 1.19 -10.76 11.64
N LYS A 140 2.29 -11.16 11.01
CA LYS A 140 3.62 -11.22 11.64
C LYS A 140 4.44 -9.93 11.45
N ILE A 141 3.99 -9.03 10.57
CA ILE A 141 4.66 -7.77 10.33
C ILE A 141 4.56 -6.91 11.59
N GLN A 142 5.72 -6.58 12.13
CA GLN A 142 5.93 -5.66 13.25
C GLN A 142 6.94 -4.60 12.81
N ALA A 143 7.08 -3.54 13.57
CA ALA A 143 8.04 -2.48 13.30
C ALA A 143 9.48 -2.97 13.06
N GLN A 144 9.84 -4.10 13.67
CA GLN A 144 11.18 -4.74 13.58
C GLN A 144 11.34 -5.69 12.37
N THR A 145 10.26 -5.97 11.62
CA THR A 145 10.24 -6.94 10.52
C THR A 145 9.64 -6.35 9.23
N LEU A 146 9.66 -5.02 9.12
CA LEU A 146 9.15 -4.29 7.95
C LEU A 146 10.00 -4.53 6.68
N ASP A 147 11.22 -5.02 6.83
CA ASP A 147 12.13 -5.43 5.75
C ASP A 147 11.69 -6.69 5.01
N GLN A 148 10.80 -7.48 5.61
CA GLN A 148 10.30 -8.70 4.98
C GLN A 148 9.40 -8.34 3.79
N ARG A 149 9.64 -9.05 2.66
CA ARG A 149 8.84 -8.89 1.44
C ARG A 149 8.11 -10.18 1.13
N LEU A 150 6.94 -10.01 0.52
CA LEU A 150 6.19 -11.13 -0.01
C LEU A 150 6.85 -11.61 -1.30
N PRO A 151 6.93 -12.93 -1.52
CA PRO A 151 7.46 -13.46 -2.77
C PRO A 151 6.54 -13.06 -3.93
N THR A 152 7.11 -12.43 -4.95
CA THR A 152 6.43 -12.00 -6.18
C THR A 152 6.72 -12.92 -7.36
N GLU A 153 7.36 -14.07 -7.08
CA GLU A 153 7.65 -15.08 -8.09
C GLU A 153 6.37 -15.82 -8.49
N GLY A 154 6.04 -15.79 -9.75
CA GLY A 154 4.85 -16.48 -10.29
C GLY A 154 4.33 -15.85 -11.56
N PRO A 155 3.24 -16.43 -12.15
CA PRO A 155 2.58 -15.83 -13.30
C PRO A 155 1.99 -14.46 -12.91
N PRO A 156 1.87 -13.53 -13.89
CA PRO A 156 1.20 -12.26 -13.67
C PRO A 156 -0.31 -12.50 -13.49
N ASP A 157 -0.71 -12.74 -12.24
CA ASP A 157 -2.10 -12.96 -11.83
C ASP A 157 -2.49 -12.04 -10.68
N GLU A 158 -3.74 -12.11 -10.25
CA GLU A 158 -4.30 -11.27 -9.20
C GLU A 158 -3.57 -11.44 -7.85
N VAL A 159 -2.94 -12.59 -7.63
CA VAL A 159 -2.16 -12.85 -6.41
C VAL A 159 -0.83 -12.10 -6.45
N LYS A 160 -0.19 -12.03 -7.62
CA LYS A 160 1.03 -11.27 -7.80
C LYS A 160 0.77 -9.77 -7.68
N GLU A 161 -0.29 -9.27 -8.31
CA GLU A 161 -0.68 -7.85 -8.20
C GLU A 161 -0.93 -7.46 -6.74
N LEU A 162 -1.62 -8.31 -5.97
CA LEU A 162 -1.83 -8.11 -4.55
C LEU A 162 -0.51 -8.13 -3.75
N ALA A 163 0.41 -9.03 -4.07
CA ALA A 163 1.71 -9.12 -3.41
C ALA A 163 2.58 -7.88 -3.71
N ASP A 164 2.56 -7.39 -4.95
CA ASP A 164 3.29 -6.19 -5.37
C ASP A 164 2.73 -4.94 -4.67
N ALA A 165 1.41 -4.75 -4.64
CA ALA A 165 0.75 -3.65 -3.94
C ALA A 165 1.06 -3.68 -2.43
N PHE A 166 1.07 -4.87 -1.82
CA PHE A 166 1.40 -5.03 -0.42
C PHE A 166 2.88 -4.72 -0.13
N ASN A 167 3.80 -5.14 -1.01
CA ASN A 167 5.22 -4.82 -0.89
C ASN A 167 5.48 -3.31 -1.04
N GLU A 168 4.74 -2.64 -1.92
CA GLU A 168 4.81 -1.18 -2.05
C GLU A 168 4.33 -0.48 -0.76
N MET A 169 3.22 -0.95 -0.18
CA MET A 169 2.73 -0.44 1.10
C MET A 169 3.77 -0.66 2.22
N LEU A 170 4.39 -1.85 2.29
CA LEU A 170 5.46 -2.13 3.26
C LEU A 170 6.67 -1.21 3.07
N ALA A 171 7.08 -0.97 1.82
CA ALA A 171 8.18 -0.06 1.54
C ALA A 171 7.88 1.40 1.93
N ARG A 172 6.62 1.83 1.81
CA ARG A 172 6.18 3.15 2.31
C ARG A 172 6.21 3.20 3.83
N LEU A 173 5.72 2.15 4.50
CA LEU A 173 5.69 2.06 5.95
C LEU A 173 7.11 1.99 6.55
N GLU A 174 8.01 1.21 5.96
CA GLU A 174 9.41 1.10 6.35
C GLU A 174 10.11 2.46 6.28
N ARG A 175 9.97 3.17 5.15
CA ARG A 175 10.51 4.53 4.99
C ARG A 175 9.97 5.50 6.03
N ALA A 176 8.67 5.47 6.31
CA ALA A 176 8.06 6.31 7.33
C ALA A 176 8.61 6.00 8.73
N PHE A 177 8.78 4.72 9.05
CA PHE A 177 9.32 4.27 10.33
C PHE A 177 10.80 4.63 10.50
N GLU A 178 11.61 4.48 9.44
CA GLU A 178 13.01 4.92 9.45
C GLU A 178 13.15 6.43 9.63
N GLN A 179 12.30 7.21 8.96
CA GLN A 179 12.25 8.66 9.12
C GLN A 179 11.87 9.05 10.56
N GLN A 180 10.87 8.35 11.15
CA GLN A 180 10.47 8.56 12.53
C GLN A 180 11.60 8.23 13.51
N ASN A 181 12.28 7.10 13.33
CA ASN A 181 13.41 6.71 14.20
C ASN A 181 14.57 7.68 14.09
N ARG A 182 14.94 8.11 12.88
CA ARG A 182 15.96 9.14 12.67
C ARG A 182 15.56 10.44 13.36
N PHE A 183 14.32 10.89 13.20
CA PHE A 183 13.81 12.08 13.85
C PHE A 183 13.97 12.04 15.38
N VAL A 184 13.59 10.91 16.02
CA VAL A 184 13.72 10.74 17.47
C VAL A 184 15.20 10.74 17.90
N ALA A 185 16.07 10.06 17.15
CA ALA A 185 17.51 10.00 17.45
C ALA A 185 18.17 11.38 17.32
N ASP A 186 17.86 12.11 16.24
CA ASP A 186 18.40 13.45 15.99
C ASP A 186 17.89 14.45 17.05
N ALA A 187 16.59 14.40 17.37
CA ALA A 187 16.01 15.23 18.42
C ALA A 187 16.71 14.99 19.80
N ALA A 188 16.92 13.72 20.15
CA ALA A 188 17.62 13.36 21.39
C ALA A 188 19.07 13.87 21.39
N HIS A 189 19.75 13.82 20.24
CA HIS A 189 21.12 14.31 20.11
C HIS A 189 21.18 15.85 20.24
N GLU A 190 20.29 16.55 19.56
CA GLU A 190 20.22 18.02 19.57
C GLU A 190 19.75 18.60 20.93
N LEU A 191 18.95 17.84 21.69
CA LEU A 191 18.59 18.20 23.07
C LEU A 191 19.74 17.96 24.05
N ARG A 192 20.52 16.90 23.86
CA ARG A 192 21.63 16.55 24.78
C ARG A 192 22.74 17.64 24.80
N THR A 193 23.06 18.22 23.68
CA THR A 193 24.13 19.20 23.53
C THR A 193 23.91 20.47 24.40
N PRO A 194 22.79 21.20 24.28
CA PRO A 194 22.54 22.37 25.12
C PRO A 194 22.37 22.00 26.60
N LEU A 195 21.79 20.85 26.93
CA LEU A 195 21.72 20.38 28.31
C LEU A 195 23.11 20.13 28.92
N ALA A 196 24.02 19.53 28.14
CA ALA A 196 25.40 19.35 28.59
C ALA A 196 26.11 20.72 28.80
N THR A 197 25.88 21.68 27.89
CA THR A 197 26.40 23.04 28.04
C THR A 197 25.87 23.73 29.30
N LEU A 198 24.57 23.65 29.56
CA LEU A 198 23.93 24.17 30.78
C LEU A 198 24.57 23.56 32.02
N ARG A 199 24.68 22.23 32.06
CA ARG A 199 25.24 21.51 33.20
C ARG A 199 26.71 21.86 33.44
N THR A 200 27.54 21.84 32.40
CA THR A 200 28.98 22.14 32.53
C THR A 200 29.23 23.54 33.02
N ASN A 201 28.54 24.55 32.45
CA ASN A 201 28.72 25.94 32.89
C ASN A 201 28.27 26.13 34.34
N LEU A 202 27.15 25.46 34.75
CA LEU A 202 26.70 25.49 36.13
C LEU A 202 27.71 24.84 37.11
N GLU A 203 28.24 23.66 36.73
CA GLU A 203 29.22 22.94 37.53
C GLU A 203 30.54 23.73 37.67
N VAL A 204 30.99 24.41 36.61
CA VAL A 204 32.22 25.25 36.63
C VAL A 204 32.06 26.39 37.62
N ILE A 205 30.98 27.18 37.50
CA ILE A 205 30.79 28.35 38.37
C ILE A 205 30.56 27.96 39.84
N GLN A 206 29.90 26.80 40.11
CA GLN A 206 29.68 26.32 41.47
C GLN A 206 30.96 25.81 42.16
N ARG A 207 31.94 25.34 41.37
CA ARG A 207 33.21 24.80 41.90
C ARG A 207 34.33 25.85 42.03
N ASP A 208 34.12 27.03 41.47
CA ASP A 208 35.10 28.10 41.53
C ASP A 208 34.89 28.92 42.81
N PRO A 209 35.78 28.81 43.85
CA PRO A 209 35.66 29.54 45.09
C PRO A 209 35.99 31.02 44.92
N ASP A 210 36.67 31.42 43.83
CA ASP A 210 37.07 32.80 43.54
C ASP A 210 36.14 33.46 42.51
N ALA A 211 35.00 32.82 42.19
CA ALA A 211 34.02 33.31 41.22
C ALA A 211 33.49 34.70 41.59
N THR A 212 33.62 35.60 40.66
CA THR A 212 33.17 37.00 40.80
C THR A 212 31.74 37.19 40.36
N LEU A 213 31.12 38.31 40.71
CA LEU A 213 29.79 38.69 40.21
C LEU A 213 29.76 38.78 38.67
N SER A 214 30.90 39.14 38.05
CA SER A 214 31.06 39.20 36.61
C SER A 214 30.92 37.80 35.98
N ASP A 215 31.56 36.79 36.57
CA ASP A 215 31.56 35.39 36.08
C ASP A 215 30.16 34.80 36.20
N TYR A 216 29.43 35.08 37.29
CA TYR A 216 28.03 34.69 37.44
C TYR A 216 27.13 35.34 36.39
N LYS A 217 27.34 36.61 36.02
CA LYS A 217 26.60 37.29 34.95
C LYS A 217 26.89 36.67 33.56
N GLU A 218 28.18 36.37 33.30
CA GLU A 218 28.57 35.74 32.05
C GLU A 218 27.94 34.35 31.89
N VAL A 219 28.05 33.50 32.92
CA VAL A 219 27.43 32.19 32.95
C VAL A 219 25.90 32.29 32.83
N SER A 220 25.25 33.23 33.55
CA SER A 220 23.81 33.47 33.41
C SER A 220 23.43 33.78 31.96
N GLY A 221 24.20 34.63 31.27
CA GLY A 221 23.95 34.91 29.86
C GLY A 221 24.14 33.67 28.92
N VAL A 222 25.09 32.79 29.26
CA VAL A 222 25.23 31.50 28.52
C VAL A 222 24.05 30.59 28.75
N LEU A 223 23.59 30.47 30.00
CA LEU A 223 22.44 29.66 30.39
C LEU A 223 21.15 30.14 29.71
N GLU A 224 20.89 31.46 29.71
CA GLU A 224 19.71 32.07 29.08
C GLU A 224 19.69 31.80 27.56
N ARG A 225 20.82 31.98 26.88
CA ARG A 225 20.92 31.65 25.45
C ARG A 225 20.68 30.16 25.18
N ALA A 226 21.19 29.28 26.04
CA ALA A 226 20.99 27.85 25.89
C ALA A 226 19.55 27.43 26.14
N LEU A 227 18.86 28.04 27.11
CA LEU A 227 17.42 27.84 27.38
C LEU A 227 16.55 28.30 26.21
N THR A 228 16.78 29.53 25.72
CA THR A 228 16.05 30.05 24.54
C THR A 228 16.22 29.17 23.31
N ARG A 229 17.41 28.59 23.13
CA ARG A 229 17.63 27.61 22.05
C ARG A 229 16.84 26.31 22.26
N LEU A 230 16.79 25.79 23.51
CA LEU A 230 16.01 24.62 23.85
C LEU A 230 14.51 24.84 23.61
N GLU A 231 13.97 25.98 24.02
CA GLU A 231 12.56 26.35 23.79
C GLU A 231 12.25 26.34 22.30
N LYS A 232 13.05 27.01 21.47
CA LYS A 232 12.87 27.01 20.00
C LYS A 232 12.95 25.60 19.39
N LEU A 233 13.83 24.74 19.91
CA LEU A 233 13.93 23.34 19.45
C LEU A 233 12.68 22.56 19.80
N VAL A 234 12.20 22.61 21.05
CA VAL A 234 11.00 21.91 21.52
C VAL A 234 9.76 22.38 20.76
N GLU A 235 9.57 23.69 20.60
CA GLU A 235 8.48 24.25 19.82
C GLU A 235 8.52 23.78 18.35
N GLY A 236 9.72 23.72 17.76
CA GLY A 236 9.90 23.21 16.41
C GLY A 236 9.51 21.73 16.29
N LEU A 237 9.92 20.92 17.27
CA LEU A 237 9.55 19.49 17.32
C LEU A 237 8.06 19.28 17.49
N LEU A 238 7.40 20.05 18.38
CA LEU A 238 5.96 20.00 18.58
C LEU A 238 5.20 20.40 17.32
N LEU A 239 5.69 21.43 16.61
CA LEU A 239 5.07 21.84 15.36
C LEU A 239 5.20 20.78 14.26
N LEU A 240 6.37 20.14 14.13
CA LEU A 240 6.58 19.06 13.17
C LEU A 240 5.78 17.77 13.48
N ALA A 241 5.24 17.66 14.70
CA ALA A 241 4.33 16.58 15.10
C ALA A 241 2.86 16.94 14.90
N LYS A 242 2.53 18.20 14.59
CA LYS A 242 1.16 18.68 14.38
C LYS A 242 0.59 18.15 13.07
N GLY A 243 -0.64 17.68 13.08
CA GLY A 243 -1.34 17.17 11.89
C GLY A 243 -2.16 18.25 11.17
N GLU A 244 -2.56 17.98 9.93
CA GLU A 244 -3.33 18.92 9.09
C GLU A 244 -4.66 19.36 9.72
N ARG A 245 -5.30 18.49 10.50
CA ARG A 245 -6.58 18.78 11.17
C ARG A 245 -6.49 19.70 12.39
N GLU A 246 -5.27 20.08 12.78
CA GLU A 246 -5.01 20.87 13.98
C GLU A 246 -4.79 22.36 13.68
N ILE A 247 -4.83 22.79 12.40
CA ILE A 247 -4.69 24.20 12.02
C ILE A 247 -6.05 24.90 11.97
N GLN A 248 -6.06 26.15 12.43
CA GLN A 248 -7.24 27.01 12.36
C GLN A 248 -7.02 28.05 11.26
N THR A 249 -7.68 27.86 10.14
CA THR A 249 -7.53 28.76 9.00
C THR A 249 -8.56 29.88 9.01
N GLU A 250 -8.11 31.10 8.77
CA GLU A 250 -8.93 32.30 8.59
C GLU A 250 -8.48 33.05 7.32
N PRO A 251 -9.30 33.95 6.77
CA PRO A 251 -8.86 34.79 5.66
C PRO A 251 -7.75 35.72 6.10
N VAL A 252 -6.55 35.58 5.51
CA VAL A 252 -5.35 36.37 5.81
C VAL A 252 -4.98 37.19 4.59
N GLU A 253 -4.85 38.52 4.77
CA GLU A 253 -4.33 39.42 3.73
C GLU A 253 -2.80 39.38 3.72
N MET A 254 -2.23 38.86 2.65
CA MET A 254 -0.79 38.58 2.56
C MET A 254 0.06 39.84 2.62
N GLY A 255 -0.43 40.98 2.10
CA GLY A 255 0.31 42.24 2.14
C GLY A 255 0.50 42.75 3.58
N VAL A 256 -0.53 42.61 4.42
CA VAL A 256 -0.45 43.03 5.82
C VAL A 256 0.51 42.10 6.57
N LEU A 257 0.30 40.77 6.47
CA LEU A 257 1.15 39.78 7.15
C LEU A 257 2.64 39.93 6.78
N LEU A 258 2.94 40.08 5.50
CA LEU A 258 4.32 40.24 5.03
C LEU A 258 4.96 41.56 5.51
N SER A 259 4.17 42.64 5.60
CA SER A 259 4.66 43.92 6.12
C SER A 259 5.09 43.83 7.58
N GLU A 260 4.33 43.13 8.41
CA GLU A 260 4.67 42.89 9.82
C GLU A 260 5.93 42.05 9.96
N ILE A 261 6.02 40.92 9.24
CA ILE A 261 7.17 40.01 9.29
C ILE A 261 8.45 40.71 8.81
N VAL A 262 8.38 41.46 7.71
CA VAL A 262 9.55 42.19 7.18
C VAL A 262 9.98 43.29 8.15
N GLN A 263 9.04 43.97 8.81
CA GLN A 263 9.38 44.97 9.82
C GLN A 263 10.12 44.37 11.02
N GLU A 264 9.71 43.22 11.50
CA GLU A 264 10.41 42.48 12.56
C GLU A 264 11.81 42.01 12.10
N ALA A 265 11.93 41.51 10.87
CA ALA A 265 13.16 41.01 10.30
C ALA A 265 14.23 42.11 10.08
N LYS A 266 13.85 43.40 9.99
CA LYS A 266 14.78 44.52 9.81
C LYS A 266 15.83 44.61 10.93
N ILE A 267 15.47 44.29 12.17
CA ILE A 267 16.42 44.33 13.30
C ILE A 267 17.54 43.29 13.08
N LEU A 268 17.16 42.07 12.65
CA LEU A 268 18.13 41.03 12.34
C LEU A 268 18.96 41.41 11.10
N ALA A 269 18.33 41.93 10.06
CA ALA A 269 19.00 42.34 8.83
C ALA A 269 20.05 43.40 9.06
N GLN A 270 19.75 44.40 9.91
CA GLN A 270 20.74 45.40 10.33
C GLN A 270 21.95 44.79 11.03
N ALA A 271 21.74 43.84 11.95
CA ALA A 271 22.82 43.17 12.66
C ALA A 271 23.76 42.38 11.71
N TYR A 272 23.23 41.88 10.60
CA TYR A 272 23.97 41.14 9.55
C TYR A 272 24.42 42.03 8.38
N GLN A 273 24.15 43.35 8.43
CA GLN A 273 24.45 44.31 7.35
C GLN A 273 23.82 43.90 6.02
N VAL A 274 22.55 43.42 6.05
CA VAL A 274 21.77 43.00 4.91
C VAL A 274 20.63 43.98 4.72
N GLU A 275 20.39 44.39 3.50
CA GLU A 275 19.21 45.19 3.14
C GLU A 275 18.00 44.28 2.92
N ILE A 276 16.83 44.67 3.45
CA ILE A 276 15.57 43.91 3.24
C ILE A 276 14.53 44.82 2.60
N SER A 277 13.88 44.33 1.55
CA SER A 277 12.83 45.03 0.82
C SER A 277 11.58 44.13 0.67
N LEU A 278 10.44 44.78 0.58
CA LEU A 278 9.13 44.16 0.32
C LEU A 278 8.49 44.83 -0.87
N ASP A 279 8.08 44.02 -1.87
CA ASP A 279 7.33 44.45 -3.03
C ASP A 279 5.99 43.72 -3.08
N ILE A 280 4.90 44.45 -2.96
CA ILE A 280 3.54 43.91 -3.02
C ILE A 280 2.95 44.31 -4.37
N SER A 281 3.13 43.46 -5.35
CA SER A 281 2.60 43.72 -6.71
C SER A 281 1.08 43.60 -6.75
N GLU A 282 0.50 42.61 -6.06
CA GLU A 282 -0.93 42.39 -5.89
C GLU A 282 -1.21 41.84 -4.48
N SER A 283 -2.13 42.51 -3.76
CA SER A 283 -2.61 41.94 -2.47
C SER A 283 -3.55 40.77 -2.75
N ALA A 284 -3.32 39.68 -2.04
CA ALA A 284 -4.11 38.48 -2.17
C ALA A 284 -4.48 37.93 -0.78
N THR A 285 -5.68 37.39 -0.66
CA THR A 285 -6.16 36.76 0.55
C THR A 285 -6.09 35.24 0.41
N VAL A 286 -5.54 34.57 1.41
CA VAL A 286 -5.48 33.11 1.52
C VAL A 286 -6.17 32.66 2.79
N LEU A 287 -6.71 31.44 2.81
CA LEU A 287 -7.17 30.80 4.04
C LEU A 287 -5.97 30.19 4.75
N ALA A 288 -5.56 30.75 5.88
CA ALA A 288 -4.36 30.32 6.58
C ALA A 288 -4.47 30.51 8.09
N ASP A 289 -3.67 29.76 8.83
CA ASP A 289 -3.33 30.03 10.22
C ASP A 289 -2.22 31.09 10.20
N ALA A 290 -2.59 32.36 10.45
CA ALA A 290 -1.69 33.50 10.31
C ALA A 290 -0.40 33.37 11.15
N PRO A 291 -0.43 32.97 12.44
CA PRO A 291 0.78 32.73 13.23
C PRO A 291 1.71 31.66 12.65
N LEU A 292 1.14 30.55 12.17
CA LEU A 292 1.95 29.48 11.55
C LEU A 292 2.56 29.95 10.25
N LEU A 293 1.79 30.60 9.38
CA LEU A 293 2.28 31.09 8.11
C LEU A 293 3.37 32.18 8.30
N ALA A 294 3.17 33.09 9.26
CA ALA A 294 4.20 34.05 9.66
C ALA A 294 5.49 33.36 10.05
N ARG A 295 5.42 32.29 10.85
CA ARG A 295 6.59 31.49 11.26
C ARG A 295 7.30 30.83 10.08
N ALA A 296 6.55 30.30 9.08
CA ALA A 296 7.15 29.73 7.87
C ALA A 296 7.95 30.78 7.09
N ILE A 297 7.34 31.94 6.86
CA ILE A 297 7.97 33.05 6.12
C ILE A 297 9.17 33.59 6.90
N SER A 298 9.04 33.80 8.19
CA SER A 298 10.15 34.24 9.05
C SER A 298 11.35 33.29 9.02
N ASN A 299 11.11 31.96 8.98
CA ASN A 299 12.21 30.98 8.83
C ASN A 299 12.97 31.15 7.51
N LEU A 300 12.27 31.42 6.40
CA LEU A 300 12.91 31.69 5.11
C LEU A 300 13.69 33.01 5.12
N LEU A 301 13.11 34.07 5.70
CA LEU A 301 13.77 35.38 5.84
C LEU A 301 15.01 35.29 6.73
N GLU A 302 14.91 34.65 7.91
CA GLU A 302 16.05 34.45 8.79
C GLU A 302 17.17 33.71 8.06
N ASN A 303 16.86 32.68 7.26
CA ASN A 303 17.89 31.99 6.48
C ASN A 303 18.51 32.91 5.42
N GLY A 304 17.69 33.63 4.65
CA GLY A 304 18.17 34.58 3.64
C GLY A 304 19.07 35.69 4.23
N ILE A 305 18.80 36.11 5.46
CA ILE A 305 19.62 37.10 6.18
C ILE A 305 20.90 36.46 6.73
N ARG A 306 20.81 35.33 7.45
CA ARG A 306 21.96 34.70 8.15
C ARG A 306 22.99 34.14 7.19
N TYR A 307 22.59 33.62 6.05
CA TYR A 307 23.47 33.06 5.03
C TYR A 307 23.79 34.05 3.91
N ASN A 308 23.47 35.33 4.13
CA ASN A 308 23.88 36.41 3.23
C ASN A 308 25.32 36.86 3.43
N ARG A 309 25.78 37.70 2.54
CA ARG A 309 27.04 38.41 2.64
C ARG A 309 26.79 39.84 3.15
N PRO A 310 27.71 40.46 3.88
CA PRO A 310 27.60 41.86 4.25
C PRO A 310 27.44 42.77 3.02
N GLY A 311 26.47 43.67 3.06
CA GLY A 311 26.06 44.48 1.92
C GLY A 311 25.18 43.78 0.86
N GLY A 312 24.75 42.55 1.15
CA GLY A 312 23.75 41.83 0.32
C GLY A 312 22.33 42.30 0.61
N PHE A 313 21.37 41.73 -0.12
CA PHE A 313 19.97 42.05 0.09
C PHE A 313 19.09 40.78 0.18
N VAL A 314 17.92 40.92 0.81
CA VAL A 314 16.80 39.97 0.78
C VAL A 314 15.60 40.74 0.27
N ASN A 315 15.00 40.24 -0.81
CA ASN A 315 13.78 40.81 -1.38
C ASN A 315 12.61 39.83 -1.21
N VAL A 316 11.48 40.34 -0.71
CA VAL A 316 10.22 39.60 -0.57
C VAL A 316 9.25 40.15 -1.58
N THR A 317 8.70 39.30 -2.43
CA THR A 317 7.63 39.68 -3.38
C THR A 317 6.43 38.78 -3.20
N VAL A 318 5.24 39.35 -3.34
CA VAL A 318 3.99 38.59 -3.39
C VAL A 318 3.26 38.90 -4.68
N GLN A 319 2.81 37.85 -5.34
CA GLN A 319 2.04 37.96 -6.58
C GLN A 319 0.91 36.92 -6.65
N ARG A 320 -0.14 37.26 -7.38
CA ARG A 320 -1.21 36.32 -7.67
C ARG A 320 -0.78 35.42 -8.83
N ALA A 321 -0.94 34.10 -8.66
CA ALA A 321 -0.71 33.10 -9.69
C ALA A 321 -2.05 32.50 -10.16
N LEU A 322 -2.04 31.76 -11.27
CA LEU A 322 -3.23 31.14 -11.85
C LEU A 322 -3.99 30.24 -10.84
N ASN A 323 -3.26 29.54 -9.98
CA ASN A 323 -3.82 28.57 -9.04
C ASN A 323 -3.67 28.98 -7.58
N GLY A 324 -3.28 30.24 -7.28
CA GLY A 324 -3.04 30.62 -5.89
C GLY A 324 -2.26 31.90 -5.73
N VAL A 325 -1.47 31.95 -4.67
CA VAL A 325 -0.59 33.06 -4.31
C VAL A 325 0.83 32.55 -4.23
N GLU A 326 1.76 33.27 -4.84
CA GLU A 326 3.19 33.00 -4.75
C GLU A 326 3.88 34.07 -3.93
N ILE A 327 4.67 33.63 -2.95
CA ILE A 327 5.54 34.49 -2.14
C ILE A 327 6.97 34.09 -2.44
N HIS A 328 7.75 35.02 -2.99
CA HIS A 328 9.15 34.81 -3.30
C HIS A 328 10.01 35.48 -2.23
N VAL A 329 10.93 34.71 -1.65
CA VAL A 329 11.99 35.21 -0.76
C VAL A 329 13.31 35.01 -1.50
N GLN A 330 13.88 36.08 -2.02
CA GLN A 330 15.13 36.09 -2.78
C GLN A 330 16.25 36.66 -1.95
N ASP A 331 17.39 35.99 -1.87
CA ASP A 331 18.61 36.42 -1.23
C ASP A 331 19.80 36.50 -2.22
N THR A 332 20.81 37.30 -1.89
CA THR A 332 22.09 37.37 -2.59
C THR A 332 23.22 36.70 -1.82
N GLY A 333 22.89 35.70 -1.01
CA GLY A 333 23.82 35.04 -0.11
C GLY A 333 24.75 34.05 -0.81
N ILE A 334 25.25 33.13 -0.03
CA ILE A 334 26.24 32.12 -0.49
C ILE A 334 25.64 31.10 -1.47
N GLY A 335 24.32 31.03 -1.57
CA GLY A 335 23.64 30.00 -2.35
C GLY A 335 23.78 28.60 -1.75
N ILE A 336 23.18 27.62 -2.41
CA ILE A 336 23.08 26.23 -1.94
C ILE A 336 23.71 25.29 -2.98
N PRO A 337 24.69 24.44 -2.61
CA PRO A 337 25.29 23.45 -3.50
C PRO A 337 24.25 22.52 -4.09
N LEU A 338 24.43 22.09 -5.34
CA LEU A 338 23.46 21.27 -6.09
C LEU A 338 23.16 19.94 -5.40
N ASP A 339 24.16 19.30 -4.82
CA ASP A 339 24.04 18.04 -4.07
C ASP A 339 23.28 18.20 -2.76
N ALA A 340 23.25 19.39 -2.17
CA ALA A 340 22.53 19.70 -0.95
C ALA A 340 21.05 20.07 -1.19
N GLN A 341 20.70 20.64 -2.37
CA GLN A 341 19.36 21.15 -2.65
C GLN A 341 18.21 20.15 -2.42
N PRO A 342 18.33 18.85 -2.78
CA PRO A 342 17.29 17.88 -2.50
C PRO A 342 17.04 17.61 -1.01
N HIS A 343 18.02 17.93 -0.15
CA HIS A 343 18.05 17.57 1.27
C HIS A 343 17.75 18.72 2.22
N ILE A 344 17.76 19.98 1.76
CA ILE A 344 17.65 21.16 2.64
C ILE A 344 16.33 21.23 3.43
N PHE A 345 15.28 20.57 2.97
CA PHE A 345 13.99 20.48 3.66
C PHE A 345 13.90 19.28 4.61
N GLU A 346 14.93 18.41 4.65
CA GLU A 346 15.00 17.33 5.62
C GLU A 346 15.26 17.90 7.02
N ARG A 347 14.68 17.26 8.03
CA ARG A 347 14.83 17.66 9.43
C ARG A 347 16.27 17.49 9.86
N PHE A 348 16.82 18.46 10.58
CA PHE A 348 18.19 18.49 11.08
C PHE A 348 19.29 18.50 9.99
N TYR A 349 18.91 18.63 8.70
CA TYR A 349 19.88 18.71 7.62
C TYR A 349 20.61 20.05 7.64
N ARG A 350 21.92 20.01 7.38
CA ARG A 350 22.81 21.20 7.33
C ARG A 350 23.91 20.94 6.31
N VAL A 351 24.14 21.90 5.42
CA VAL A 351 25.19 21.87 4.40
C VAL A 351 26.59 21.82 5.05
N ASP A 352 26.81 22.56 6.12
CA ASP A 352 28.09 22.59 6.85
C ASP A 352 27.85 22.49 8.36
N ARG A 353 28.23 21.34 8.95
CA ARG A 353 28.08 21.09 10.40
C ARG A 353 29.05 21.87 11.29
N SER A 354 30.18 22.34 10.75
CA SER A 354 31.24 22.97 11.52
C SER A 354 31.05 24.46 11.70
N ARG A 355 30.70 25.18 10.65
CA ARG A 355 30.54 26.64 10.65
C ARG A 355 29.29 27.16 11.37
N THR A 356 28.28 26.38 11.44
CA THR A 356 26.92 26.79 11.89
C THR A 356 26.67 26.54 13.38
N ARG A 357 27.58 25.89 14.13
CA ARG A 357 27.42 25.76 15.59
C ARG A 357 27.47 27.13 16.31
N GLU A 358 28.25 28.05 15.81
CA GLU A 358 28.35 29.44 16.37
C GLU A 358 27.12 30.28 15.98
N GLN A 359 26.49 30.01 14.82
CA GLN A 359 25.35 30.77 14.32
C GLN A 359 23.97 30.23 14.77
N GLY A 360 23.92 29.14 15.53
CA GLY A 360 22.78 28.77 16.38
C GLY A 360 21.58 28.07 15.71
N GLY A 361 21.67 27.53 14.49
CA GLY A 361 20.58 26.86 13.84
C GLY A 361 20.59 25.33 14.01
N TYR A 362 19.45 24.69 14.32
CA TYR A 362 19.31 23.22 14.46
C TYR A 362 19.02 22.49 13.15
N GLY A 363 18.92 23.19 12.03
CA GLY A 363 18.50 22.58 10.77
C GLY A 363 17.00 22.23 10.72
N LEU A 364 16.19 22.89 11.56
CA LEU A 364 14.74 22.71 11.58
C LEU A 364 13.97 23.80 10.84
N GLY A 365 14.55 24.99 10.61
CA GLY A 365 13.83 26.14 10.06
C GLY A 365 13.18 25.87 8.70
N LEU A 366 13.95 25.33 7.74
CA LEU A 366 13.42 25.01 6.40
C LEU A 366 12.43 23.85 6.43
N SER A 367 12.66 22.82 7.23
CA SER A 367 11.71 21.71 7.39
C SER A 367 10.42 22.15 8.07
N ILE A 368 10.48 23.08 9.02
CA ILE A 368 9.30 23.71 9.63
C ILE A 368 8.54 24.55 8.59
N ALA A 369 9.24 25.36 7.81
CA ALA A 369 8.61 26.16 6.76
C ALA A 369 7.89 25.26 5.73
N ALA A 370 8.55 24.21 5.27
CA ALA A 370 7.96 23.24 4.33
C ALA A 370 6.75 22.52 4.95
N HIS A 371 6.82 22.11 6.22
CA HIS A 371 5.73 21.45 6.91
C HIS A 371 4.51 22.38 7.07
N ILE A 372 4.73 23.62 7.51
CA ILE A 372 3.64 24.60 7.65
C ILE A 372 2.97 24.87 6.29
N VAL A 373 3.76 25.11 5.24
CA VAL A 373 3.22 25.34 3.90
C VAL A 373 2.42 24.14 3.41
N HIS A 374 2.89 22.92 3.69
CA HIS A 374 2.17 21.70 3.38
C HIS A 374 0.84 21.58 4.16
N LEU A 375 0.81 21.93 5.44
CA LEU A 375 -0.43 21.98 6.24
C LEU A 375 -1.48 22.93 5.65
N HIS A 376 -1.04 23.96 4.89
CA HIS A 376 -1.92 24.89 4.17
C HIS A 376 -2.23 24.45 2.73
N GLY A 377 -1.94 23.19 2.36
CA GLY A 377 -2.17 22.68 1.00
C GLY A 377 -1.20 23.24 -0.07
N GLY A 378 -0.12 23.90 0.38
CA GLY A 378 0.88 24.51 -0.50
C GLY A 378 2.16 23.68 -0.64
N HIS A 379 3.12 24.26 -1.35
CA HIS A 379 4.48 23.70 -1.46
C HIS A 379 5.52 24.81 -1.59
N ILE A 380 6.80 24.47 -1.31
CA ILE A 380 7.94 25.37 -1.48
C ILE A 380 8.80 24.90 -2.64
N GLN A 381 9.13 25.82 -3.53
CA GLN A 381 10.11 25.62 -4.61
C GLN A 381 11.41 26.34 -4.29
N LEU A 382 12.54 25.78 -4.76
CA LEU A 382 13.87 26.36 -4.62
C LEU A 382 14.51 26.56 -5.98
N LYS A 383 15.10 27.74 -6.18
CA LYS A 383 16.09 28.01 -7.22
C LYS A 383 17.31 28.62 -6.56
N SER A 384 18.45 27.97 -6.63
CA SER A 384 19.69 28.44 -5.99
C SER A 384 20.91 28.15 -6.85
N THR A 385 21.86 29.08 -6.82
CA THR A 385 23.15 28.91 -7.46
C THR A 385 24.25 29.27 -6.45
N PRO A 386 25.23 28.38 -6.24
CA PRO A 386 26.35 28.67 -5.34
C PRO A 386 27.04 29.98 -5.71
N GLY A 387 27.22 30.86 -4.70
CA GLY A 387 27.81 32.18 -4.85
C GLY A 387 26.91 33.29 -5.39
N ALA A 388 25.69 32.96 -5.85
CA ALA A 388 24.75 33.92 -6.43
C ALA A 388 23.47 34.15 -5.58
N GLY A 389 23.23 33.30 -4.57
CA GLY A 389 22.08 33.37 -3.69
C GLY A 389 21.00 32.36 -4.01
N SER A 390 19.82 32.52 -3.40
CA SER A 390 18.70 31.61 -3.52
C SER A 390 17.37 32.35 -3.69
N ILE A 391 16.39 31.68 -4.29
CA ILE A 391 15.00 32.09 -4.35
C ILE A 391 14.17 30.95 -3.82
N PHE A 392 13.49 31.19 -2.71
CA PHE A 392 12.46 30.30 -2.17
C PHE A 392 11.09 30.84 -2.59
N THR A 393 10.28 30.02 -3.21
CA THR A 393 8.92 30.36 -3.63
C THR A 393 7.93 29.52 -2.84
N ILE A 394 7.12 30.16 -2.00
CA ILE A 394 5.96 29.55 -1.34
C ILE A 394 4.79 29.67 -2.28
N CYS A 395 4.16 28.56 -2.64
CA CYS A 395 2.95 28.48 -3.42
C CYS A 395 1.79 28.05 -2.51
N LEU A 396 0.77 28.90 -2.35
CA LEU A 396 -0.41 28.63 -1.53
C LEU A 396 -1.67 28.66 -2.41
N PRO A 397 -2.65 27.77 -2.24
CA PRO A 397 -3.91 27.82 -2.94
C PRO A 397 -4.73 29.04 -2.47
N THR A 398 -5.56 29.62 -3.36
CA THR A 398 -6.52 30.68 -2.97
C THR A 398 -7.71 30.08 -2.23
N ALA A 399 -8.40 30.92 -1.44
CA ALA A 399 -9.63 30.55 -0.75
C ALA A 399 -10.72 29.98 -1.69
N GLU A 400 -10.75 30.45 -2.92
CA GLU A 400 -11.70 29.98 -3.95
C GLU A 400 -11.44 28.55 -4.40
N ASN A 401 -10.17 28.12 -4.45
CA ASN A 401 -9.77 26.77 -4.88
C ASN A 401 -9.87 25.74 -3.75
N GLN A 402 -9.67 26.15 -2.50
CA GLN A 402 -9.81 25.26 -1.33
C GLN A 402 -11.26 24.83 -1.08
N ALA A 403 -12.24 25.69 -1.37
CA ALA A 403 -13.67 25.36 -1.24
C ALA A 403 -14.15 24.35 -2.30
N SER A 404 -13.39 24.13 -3.38
CA SER A 404 -13.74 23.21 -4.47
C SER A 404 -13.26 21.77 -4.27
N GLU A 405 -12.35 21.52 -3.31
CA GLU A 405 -11.75 20.21 -3.01
C GLU A 405 -12.33 19.49 -1.79
N GLU A 406 -13.33 20.08 -1.08
CA GLU A 406 -14.04 19.29 -0.07
C GLU A 406 -14.81 18.17 -0.76
N PRO A 407 -14.48 16.89 -0.51
CA PRO A 407 -15.25 15.78 -1.06
C PRO A 407 -16.65 15.84 -0.48
N GLN A 408 -17.64 15.97 -1.35
CA GLN A 408 -19.05 15.75 -1.01
C GLN A 408 -19.14 14.31 -0.44
N THR A 409 -19.26 14.24 0.88
CA THR A 409 -19.54 13.00 1.62
C THR A 409 -20.96 12.51 1.36
#